data_eb98a12801e08e0299d0240c34c02bd6
#
_entry.id   eb98a12801e08e0299d0240c34c02bd6
#
_cell.length_a   1.000
_cell.length_b   1.000
_cell.length_c   1.000
_cell.angle_alpha   90.00
_cell.angle_beta   90.00
_cell.angle_gamma   90.00
#
_symmetry.space_group_name_H-M   'P 1'
#
loop_
_entity.id
_entity.type
_entity.pdbx_description
1 polymer ?
#
loop_
_entity_poly.entity_id
_entity_poly.type
_entity_poly.pdbx_seq_one_letter_code
_entity_poly.pdbx_strand_id
1 'polypeptide(L)'
;MMKTVLIWFLLLLGCQGFAQQAGTDGFKPSMKYGKPSQEELVMTAYAPDTSATAVVLYSKCDVRYDLLANNFRILYNYEVKIKVLKSEGTSYADIQIPYYSNERNSTLKESVSQLDASAYNMEGGKMVRTKMKRDLVFTERLNKQYMQLKFSIPAVREGTVFEYKYQLSSDLYYNINSWEAQRSIPVIFTQYDITVPEYFKFNLDMRGAHPMASKDEQTPLSFMLSLQGGQTETLTCTGRHMIFTGEHLPAMRPDSYVWCADDYLS
;
A
#
# COMPACT_ATOMS: atom_id res chain seq x y z
N MET A 1 -25.83 -78.94 -15.26
CA MET A 1 -26.40 -77.84 -14.45
C MET A 1 -25.24 -76.92 -14.02
N MET A 2 -25.01 -75.86 -14.75
CA MET A 2 -23.96 -74.92 -14.50
C MET A 2 -24.56 -73.67 -13.85
N LYS A 3 -24.13 -73.35 -12.62
CA LYS A 3 -24.58 -72.14 -11.89
C LYS A 3 -23.63 -71.00 -12.24
N THR A 4 -24.16 -69.99 -12.93
CA THR A 4 -23.47 -68.77 -13.25
C THR A 4 -23.49 -67.81 -12.03
N VAL A 5 -22.30 -67.49 -11.48
CA VAL A 5 -22.16 -66.49 -10.42
C VAL A 5 -21.88 -65.12 -11.06
N LEU A 6 -22.82 -64.20 -10.89
CA LEU A 6 -22.70 -62.83 -11.34
C LEU A 6 -21.98 -62.00 -10.25
N ILE A 7 -20.74 -61.56 -10.55
CA ILE A 7 -19.97 -60.70 -9.65
C ILE A 7 -20.29 -59.24 -10.05
N TRP A 8 -20.92 -58.49 -9.13
CA TRP A 8 -21.11 -57.05 -9.29
C TRP A 8 -19.84 -56.34 -8.81
N PHE A 9 -19.17 -55.68 -9.77
CA PHE A 9 -18.08 -54.76 -9.49
C PHE A 9 -18.67 -53.37 -9.16
N LEU A 10 -18.67 -52.98 -7.89
CA LEU A 10 -19.00 -51.61 -7.48
C LEU A 10 -17.78 -50.70 -7.76
N LEU A 11 -17.86 -49.90 -8.82
CA LEU A 11 -16.92 -48.83 -9.10
C LEU A 11 -17.17 -47.67 -8.11
N LEU A 12 -16.36 -47.59 -7.05
CA LEU A 12 -16.24 -46.39 -6.22
C LEU A 12 -15.42 -45.34 -7.01
N LEU A 13 -16.11 -44.42 -7.67
CA LEU A 13 -15.52 -43.18 -8.15
C LEU A 13 -15.17 -42.29 -6.95
N GLY A 14 -13.94 -42.40 -6.48
CA GLY A 14 -13.36 -41.45 -5.56
C GLY A 14 -13.18 -40.09 -6.27
N CYS A 15 -14.03 -39.13 -5.96
CA CYS A 15 -13.75 -37.71 -6.22
C CYS A 15 -12.53 -37.32 -5.40
N GLN A 16 -11.34 -37.48 -5.96
CA GLN A 16 -10.16 -36.80 -5.45
C GLN A 16 -10.30 -35.33 -5.82
N GLY A 17 -10.79 -34.53 -4.87
CA GLY A 17 -10.67 -33.09 -4.94
C GLY A 17 -9.18 -32.73 -4.99
N PHE A 18 -8.69 -32.43 -6.16
CA PHE A 18 -7.41 -31.76 -6.31
C PHE A 18 -7.57 -30.38 -5.66
N ALA A 19 -7.17 -30.25 -4.39
CA ALA A 19 -6.81 -28.97 -3.82
C ALA A 19 -5.59 -28.50 -4.64
N GLN A 20 -5.83 -27.71 -5.65
CA GLN A 20 -4.81 -27.07 -6.44
C GLN A 20 -4.12 -26.08 -5.51
N GLN A 21 -3.02 -26.48 -4.91
CA GLN A 21 -2.10 -25.64 -4.19
C GLN A 21 -1.54 -24.67 -5.21
N ALA A 22 -2.15 -23.49 -5.31
CA ALA A 22 -1.67 -22.42 -6.17
C ALA A 22 -0.29 -22.03 -5.65
N GLY A 23 0.75 -22.55 -6.28
CA GLY A 23 2.10 -22.09 -6.11
C GLY A 23 2.13 -20.60 -6.46
N THR A 24 2.67 -19.76 -5.55
CA THR A 24 2.78 -18.31 -5.74
C THR A 24 3.87 -17.91 -6.72
N ASP A 25 4.57 -18.84 -7.33
CA ASP A 25 5.47 -18.58 -8.46
C ASP A 25 4.65 -18.06 -9.65
N GLY A 26 4.65 -16.72 -9.80
CA GLY A 26 3.95 -16.05 -10.89
C GLY A 26 2.67 -15.28 -10.50
N PHE A 27 2.21 -15.33 -9.23
CA PHE A 27 1.09 -14.50 -8.80
C PHE A 27 1.45 -13.01 -8.88
N LYS A 28 0.67 -12.27 -9.66
CA LYS A 28 0.81 -10.81 -9.76
C LYS A 28 -0.48 -10.13 -9.31
N PRO A 29 -0.42 -9.23 -8.33
CA PRO A 29 -1.60 -8.53 -7.87
C PRO A 29 -2.14 -7.59 -8.96
N SER A 30 -3.45 -7.38 -8.95
CA SER A 30 -4.08 -6.34 -9.77
C SER A 30 -3.61 -4.97 -9.29
N MET A 31 -2.89 -4.24 -10.13
CA MET A 31 -2.37 -2.91 -9.81
C MET A 31 -3.43 -1.79 -9.95
N LYS A 32 -4.69 -2.16 -10.24
CA LYS A 32 -5.79 -1.21 -10.41
C LYS A 32 -6.55 -1.05 -9.09
N TYR A 33 -6.61 0.19 -8.59
CA TYR A 33 -7.46 0.55 -7.46
C TYR A 33 -8.95 0.31 -7.80
N GLY A 34 -9.70 -0.21 -6.87
CA GLY A 34 -11.14 -0.51 -7.05
C GLY A 34 -11.45 -1.79 -7.81
N LYS A 35 -10.44 -2.57 -8.23
CA LYS A 35 -10.60 -3.75 -9.08
C LYS A 35 -9.73 -4.92 -8.60
N PRO A 36 -10.05 -5.55 -7.47
CA PRO A 36 -9.35 -6.77 -7.08
C PRO A 36 -9.59 -7.87 -8.13
N SER A 37 -8.57 -8.71 -8.36
CA SER A 37 -8.69 -9.86 -9.25
C SER A 37 -9.43 -11.01 -8.56
N GLN A 38 -9.93 -11.96 -9.35
CA GLN A 38 -10.54 -13.17 -8.80
C GLN A 38 -9.53 -13.97 -7.97
N GLU A 39 -8.28 -14.03 -8.40
CA GLU A 39 -7.20 -14.73 -7.70
C GLU A 39 -6.94 -14.09 -6.31
N GLU A 40 -6.91 -12.75 -6.22
CA GLU A 40 -6.80 -12.04 -4.95
C GLU A 40 -7.96 -12.35 -4.00
N LEU A 41 -9.19 -12.43 -4.53
CA LEU A 41 -10.38 -12.70 -3.73
C LEU A 41 -10.42 -14.13 -3.16
N VAL A 42 -9.98 -15.12 -3.94
CA VAL A 42 -10.01 -16.54 -3.52
C VAL A 42 -8.74 -17.02 -2.82
N MET A 43 -7.71 -16.18 -2.73
CA MET A 43 -6.47 -16.50 -2.02
C MET A 43 -6.77 -16.81 -0.55
N THR A 44 -6.32 -17.97 -0.05
CA THR A 44 -6.51 -18.42 1.34
C THR A 44 -5.21 -18.50 2.13
N ALA A 45 -4.06 -18.52 1.45
CA ALA A 45 -2.74 -18.58 2.07
C ALA A 45 -1.71 -17.90 1.17
N TYR A 46 -0.61 -17.45 1.76
CA TYR A 46 0.55 -16.96 1.04
C TYR A 46 1.67 -18.01 1.18
N ALA A 47 2.01 -18.72 0.10
CA ALA A 47 2.89 -19.87 0.15
C ALA A 47 4.30 -19.59 0.69
N PRO A 48 4.95 -18.41 0.41
CA PRO A 48 6.24 -18.10 1.01
C PRO A 48 6.20 -17.90 2.53
N ASP A 49 5.03 -17.56 3.11
CA ASP A 49 4.80 -17.45 4.55
C ASP A 49 3.38 -17.89 4.92
N THR A 50 3.19 -19.19 5.15
CA THR A 50 1.90 -19.78 5.52
C THR A 50 1.44 -19.38 6.93
N SER A 51 2.32 -18.78 7.74
CA SER A 51 1.98 -18.25 9.06
C SER A 51 1.35 -16.86 8.98
N ALA A 52 1.51 -16.14 7.87
CA ALA A 52 1.02 -14.78 7.69
C ALA A 52 -0.49 -14.68 7.95
N THR A 53 -0.89 -13.67 8.71
CA THR A 53 -2.30 -13.36 9.00
C THR A 53 -2.94 -12.49 7.93
N ALA A 54 -2.11 -11.71 7.24
CA ALA A 54 -2.45 -10.91 6.08
C ALA A 54 -1.24 -10.76 5.16
N VAL A 55 -1.45 -10.30 3.93
CA VAL A 55 -0.38 -10.01 2.96
C VAL A 55 -0.70 -8.72 2.22
N VAL A 56 0.29 -7.84 2.09
CA VAL A 56 0.19 -6.65 1.25
C VAL A 56 0.28 -7.11 -0.20
N LEU A 57 -0.80 -6.97 -0.95
CA LEU A 57 -0.84 -7.29 -2.37
C LEU A 57 -0.02 -6.25 -3.15
N TYR A 58 -0.30 -4.97 -2.93
CA TYR A 58 0.60 -3.90 -3.34
C TYR A 58 0.57 -2.72 -2.37
N SER A 59 1.70 -1.99 -2.34
CA SER A 59 1.86 -0.72 -1.64
C SER A 59 2.60 0.24 -2.56
N LYS A 60 2.00 1.38 -2.88
CA LYS A 60 2.58 2.38 -3.78
C LYS A 60 2.53 3.77 -3.18
N CYS A 61 3.57 4.55 -3.46
CA CYS A 61 3.59 5.98 -3.22
C CYS A 61 4.16 6.69 -4.46
N ASP A 62 3.39 7.61 -5.02
CA ASP A 62 3.82 8.54 -6.07
C ASP A 62 4.07 9.89 -5.42
N VAL A 63 5.29 10.41 -5.56
CA VAL A 63 5.78 11.64 -4.92
C VAL A 63 6.13 12.66 -5.97
N ARG A 64 5.47 13.80 -5.91
CA ARG A 64 5.66 14.89 -6.87
C ARG A 64 5.75 16.24 -6.17
N TYR A 65 6.56 17.11 -6.74
CA TYR A 65 6.53 18.52 -6.38
C TYR A 65 5.41 19.24 -7.12
N ASP A 66 4.78 20.16 -6.42
CA ASP A 66 3.75 21.05 -6.93
C ASP A 66 4.06 22.48 -6.48
N LEU A 67 3.51 23.46 -7.18
CA LEU A 67 3.66 24.88 -6.86
C LEU A 67 2.29 25.47 -6.52
N LEU A 68 2.11 25.87 -5.27
CA LEU A 68 0.90 26.54 -4.80
C LEU A 68 1.23 27.95 -4.33
N ALA A 69 0.61 28.97 -4.93
CA ALA A 69 0.88 30.37 -4.63
C ALA A 69 2.39 30.69 -4.61
N ASN A 70 3.12 30.20 -5.61
CA ASN A 70 4.56 30.30 -5.79
C ASN A 70 5.43 29.68 -4.69
N ASN A 71 4.85 28.82 -3.84
CA ASN A 71 5.59 28.03 -2.87
C ASN A 71 5.61 26.56 -3.30
N PHE A 72 6.76 25.93 -3.28
CA PHE A 72 6.85 24.50 -3.50
C PHE A 72 6.21 23.74 -2.34
N ARG A 73 5.57 22.63 -2.69
CA ARG A 73 5.08 21.62 -1.77
C ARG A 73 5.30 20.23 -2.37
N ILE A 74 5.24 19.21 -1.55
CA ILE A 74 5.31 17.82 -1.99
C ILE A 74 3.91 17.20 -1.87
N LEU A 75 3.50 16.49 -2.91
CA LEU A 75 2.30 15.67 -2.94
C LEU A 75 2.70 14.21 -2.93
N TYR A 76 2.24 13.48 -1.92
CA TYR A 76 2.41 12.03 -1.78
C TYR A 76 1.06 11.36 -2.04
N ASN A 77 0.98 10.54 -3.07
CA ASN A 77 -0.21 9.77 -3.39
C ASN A 77 0.01 8.32 -2.98
N TYR A 78 -0.62 7.92 -1.89
CA TYR A 78 -0.52 6.57 -1.33
C TYR A 78 -1.65 5.69 -1.81
N GLU A 79 -1.32 4.46 -2.22
CA GLU A 79 -2.28 3.39 -2.49
C GLU A 79 -1.79 2.09 -1.88
N VAL A 80 -2.65 1.41 -1.12
CA VAL A 80 -2.35 0.14 -0.46
C VAL A 80 -3.50 -0.82 -0.65
N LYS A 81 -3.19 -2.08 -0.97
CA LYS A 81 -4.14 -3.18 -1.04
C LYS A 81 -3.63 -4.35 -0.22
N ILE A 82 -4.49 -4.91 0.63
CA ILE A 82 -4.16 -5.98 1.55
C ILE A 82 -5.18 -7.11 1.43
N LYS A 83 -4.69 -8.36 1.47
CA LYS A 83 -5.49 -9.57 1.63
C LYS A 83 -5.41 -10.04 3.08
N VAL A 84 -6.55 -10.21 3.71
CA VAL A 84 -6.67 -10.85 5.03
C VAL A 84 -6.72 -12.37 4.83
N LEU A 85 -5.81 -13.09 5.46
CA LEU A 85 -5.68 -14.55 5.33
C LEU A 85 -6.24 -15.28 6.55
N LYS A 86 -6.20 -14.67 7.74
CA LYS A 86 -6.69 -15.19 9.02
C LYS A 86 -7.41 -14.11 9.80
N SER A 87 -8.23 -14.48 10.76
CA SER A 87 -9.01 -13.54 11.59
C SER A 87 -8.18 -12.46 12.26
N GLU A 88 -6.96 -12.80 12.72
CA GLU A 88 -6.03 -11.88 13.38
C GLU A 88 -5.55 -10.75 12.44
N GLY A 89 -5.55 -11.02 11.13
CA GLY A 89 -5.18 -10.03 10.11
C GLY A 89 -6.21 -8.92 9.90
N THR A 90 -7.38 -8.99 10.52
CA THR A 90 -8.41 -7.92 10.42
C THR A 90 -7.95 -6.62 11.04
N SER A 91 -7.04 -6.65 12.02
CA SER A 91 -6.47 -5.47 12.66
C SER A 91 -5.72 -4.52 11.70
N TYR A 92 -5.23 -5.04 10.57
CA TYR A 92 -4.61 -4.22 9.54
C TYR A 92 -5.59 -3.29 8.79
N ALA A 93 -6.90 -3.41 9.06
CA ALA A 93 -7.92 -2.49 8.55
C ALA A 93 -8.09 -1.22 9.41
N ASP A 94 -7.45 -1.15 10.58
CA ASP A 94 -7.40 0.03 11.45
C ASP A 94 -6.23 0.91 11.02
N ILE A 95 -6.55 1.90 10.20
CA ILE A 95 -5.54 2.75 9.56
C ILE A 95 -5.30 4.00 10.39
N GLN A 96 -4.01 4.34 10.54
CA GLN A 96 -3.55 5.54 11.23
C GLN A 96 -2.57 6.28 10.32
N ILE A 97 -2.85 7.55 10.04
CA ILE A 97 -2.04 8.40 9.17
C ILE A 97 -1.57 9.60 9.99
N PRO A 98 -0.34 9.57 10.53
CA PRO A 98 0.24 10.74 11.18
C PRO A 98 0.62 11.79 10.14
N TYR A 99 0.49 13.08 10.48
CA TYR A 99 0.89 14.19 9.65
C TYR A 99 1.32 15.38 10.50
N TYR A 100 2.24 16.18 9.96
CA TYR A 100 2.77 17.34 10.65
C TYR A 100 1.75 18.48 10.70
N SER A 101 1.50 19.00 11.89
CA SER A 101 0.61 20.15 12.14
C SER A 101 0.99 20.83 13.45
N ASN A 102 1.96 21.75 13.39
CA ASN A 102 2.49 22.41 14.58
C ASN A 102 1.51 23.45 15.11
N GLU A 103 1.18 23.38 16.41
CA GLU A 103 0.30 24.35 17.08
C GLU A 103 0.84 25.78 17.10
N ARG A 104 2.17 25.92 17.18
CA ARG A 104 2.84 27.22 17.32
C ARG A 104 3.17 27.88 15.99
N ASN A 105 3.27 27.09 14.93
CA ASN A 105 3.62 27.55 13.59
C ASN A 105 2.69 26.92 12.56
N SER A 106 1.71 27.67 12.13
CA SER A 106 0.75 27.24 11.11
C SER A 106 1.21 27.50 9.66
N THR A 107 2.41 28.11 9.50
CA THR A 107 2.92 28.49 8.16
C THR A 107 3.30 27.27 7.33
N LEU A 108 3.92 26.27 7.96
CA LEU A 108 4.29 24.99 7.33
C LEU A 108 3.49 23.87 7.96
N LYS A 109 2.75 23.14 7.15
CA LYS A 109 1.88 22.04 7.60
C LYS A 109 1.78 20.94 6.56
N GLU A 110 1.31 19.82 7.01
CA GLU A 110 0.82 18.75 6.17
C GLU A 110 -0.70 18.66 6.27
N SER A 111 -1.32 18.10 5.25
CA SER A 111 -2.75 17.83 5.21
C SER A 111 -3.06 16.56 4.43
N VAL A 112 -4.00 15.77 4.94
CA VAL A 112 -4.48 14.55 4.31
C VAL A 112 -5.77 14.85 3.55
N SER A 113 -5.83 14.44 2.30
CA SER A 113 -6.98 14.63 1.42
C SER A 113 -7.19 13.41 0.50
N GLN A 114 -8.24 13.42 -0.33
CA GLN A 114 -8.55 12.38 -1.32
C GLN A 114 -8.65 10.97 -0.71
N LEU A 115 -9.01 10.86 0.58
CA LEU A 115 -9.15 9.60 1.27
C LEU A 115 -10.31 8.79 0.69
N ASP A 116 -10.02 7.57 0.28
CA ASP A 116 -10.98 6.56 -0.14
C ASP A 116 -10.54 5.18 0.36
N ALA A 117 -11.50 4.36 0.81
CA ALA A 117 -11.21 3.01 1.26
C ALA A 117 -12.40 2.08 1.01
N SER A 118 -12.12 0.81 0.73
CA SER A 118 -13.16 -0.19 0.46
C SER A 118 -12.69 -1.59 0.84
N ALA A 119 -13.62 -2.40 1.28
CA ALA A 119 -13.46 -3.84 1.46
C ALA A 119 -14.23 -4.60 0.38
N TYR A 120 -13.68 -5.74 -0.04
CA TYR A 120 -14.24 -6.63 -1.05
C TYR A 120 -14.33 -8.04 -0.46
N ASN A 121 -15.54 -8.56 -0.41
CA ASN A 121 -15.84 -9.88 0.11
C ASN A 121 -16.50 -10.75 -0.97
N MET A 122 -16.27 -12.06 -0.91
CA MET A 122 -17.04 -13.02 -1.70
C MET A 122 -18.29 -13.45 -0.92
N GLU A 123 -19.48 -13.23 -1.47
CA GLU A 123 -20.77 -13.60 -0.89
C GLU A 123 -21.61 -14.30 -1.95
N GLY A 124 -22.00 -15.56 -1.69
CA GLY A 124 -22.77 -16.34 -2.67
C GLY A 124 -22.12 -16.44 -4.06
N GLY A 125 -20.79 -16.48 -4.12
CA GLY A 125 -20.03 -16.54 -5.39
C GLY A 125 -19.91 -15.20 -6.13
N LYS A 126 -20.36 -14.10 -5.54
CA LYS A 126 -20.25 -12.75 -6.11
C LYS A 126 -19.40 -11.86 -5.23
N MET A 127 -18.65 -10.95 -5.86
CA MET A 127 -17.89 -9.92 -5.15
C MET A 127 -18.84 -8.82 -4.66
N VAL A 128 -18.82 -8.57 -3.36
CA VAL A 128 -19.54 -7.47 -2.69
C VAL A 128 -18.51 -6.43 -2.23
N ARG A 129 -18.69 -5.17 -2.63
CA ARG A 129 -17.88 -4.03 -2.21
C ARG A 129 -18.57 -3.27 -1.09
N THR A 130 -17.87 -3.04 0.00
CA THR A 130 -18.29 -2.14 1.08
C THR A 130 -17.37 -0.95 1.13
N LYS A 131 -17.89 0.24 0.81
CA LYS A 131 -17.13 1.48 0.83
C LYS A 131 -17.12 2.09 2.22
N MET A 132 -15.98 2.62 2.67
CA MET A 132 -15.87 3.40 3.89
C MET A 132 -16.67 4.70 3.77
N LYS A 133 -17.38 5.07 4.82
CA LYS A 133 -18.07 6.36 4.93
C LYS A 133 -17.17 7.39 5.61
N ARG A 134 -17.29 8.65 5.21
CA ARG A 134 -16.45 9.74 5.73
C ARG A 134 -16.70 10.08 7.20
N ASP A 135 -17.88 9.76 7.71
CA ASP A 135 -18.24 9.92 9.12
C ASP A 135 -17.52 8.97 10.08
N LEU A 136 -16.84 7.96 9.52
CA LEU A 136 -15.99 7.02 10.26
C LEU A 136 -14.51 7.47 10.35
N VAL A 137 -14.20 8.68 9.89
CA VAL A 137 -12.85 9.23 9.90
C VAL A 137 -12.71 10.21 11.06
N PHE A 138 -11.76 9.95 11.94
CA PHE A 138 -11.50 10.76 13.12
C PHE A 138 -10.12 11.39 13.03
N THR A 139 -9.99 12.58 13.59
CA THR A 139 -8.71 13.26 13.69
C THR A 139 -8.41 13.53 15.15
N GLU A 140 -7.22 13.19 15.61
CA GLU A 140 -6.76 13.46 16.95
C GLU A 140 -5.37 14.09 16.95
N ARG A 141 -5.02 14.79 18.01
CA ARG A 141 -3.69 15.34 18.21
C ARG A 141 -2.82 14.36 18.97
N LEU A 142 -1.69 13.97 18.37
CA LEU A 142 -0.70 13.10 19.01
C LEU A 142 0.21 13.88 19.97
N ASN A 143 0.66 15.06 19.55
CA ASN A 143 1.52 15.93 20.32
C ASN A 143 1.51 17.37 19.73
N LYS A 144 2.40 18.26 20.21
CA LYS A 144 2.45 19.67 19.75
C LYS A 144 2.76 19.83 18.26
N GLN A 145 3.34 18.82 17.59
CA GLN A 145 3.81 18.90 16.22
C GLN A 145 3.03 17.98 15.27
N TYR A 146 2.32 16.96 15.76
CA TYR A 146 1.69 15.96 14.95
C TYR A 146 0.22 15.76 15.27
N MET A 147 -0.56 15.64 14.22
CA MET A 147 -1.92 15.16 14.19
C MET A 147 -1.95 13.73 13.62
N GLN A 148 -3.01 13.02 13.86
CA GLN A 148 -3.27 11.72 13.29
C GLN A 148 -4.69 11.63 12.78
N LEU A 149 -4.85 11.10 11.57
CA LEU A 149 -6.13 10.73 11.02
C LEU A 149 -6.30 9.22 11.20
N LYS A 150 -7.44 8.81 11.79
CA LYS A 150 -7.77 7.42 12.09
C LYS A 150 -9.07 7.00 11.43
N PHE A 151 -9.11 5.79 10.91
CA PHE A 151 -10.33 5.16 10.43
C PHE A 151 -10.19 3.64 10.40
N SER A 152 -11.32 2.94 10.48
CA SER A 152 -11.41 1.50 10.25
C SER A 152 -12.16 1.22 8.97
N ILE A 153 -11.65 0.31 8.15
CA ILE A 153 -12.32 -0.11 6.92
C ILE A 153 -13.43 -1.10 7.29
N PRO A 154 -14.70 -0.81 6.95
CA PRO A 154 -15.83 -1.63 7.37
C PRO A 154 -15.88 -2.97 6.65
N ALA A 155 -16.57 -3.96 7.27
CA ALA A 155 -16.82 -5.29 6.72
C ALA A 155 -15.56 -6.12 6.42
N VAL A 156 -14.43 -5.82 7.07
CA VAL A 156 -13.22 -6.62 6.95
C VAL A 156 -13.32 -7.86 7.85
N ARG A 157 -13.05 -9.02 7.25
CA ARG A 157 -13.05 -10.34 7.88
C ARG A 157 -12.01 -11.24 7.20
N GLU A 158 -11.81 -12.43 7.70
CA GLU A 158 -11.00 -13.44 7.01
C GLU A 158 -11.47 -13.63 5.57
N GLY A 159 -10.54 -13.67 4.63
CA GLY A 159 -10.80 -13.75 3.19
C GLY A 159 -11.06 -12.42 2.50
N THR A 160 -11.21 -11.31 3.23
CA THR A 160 -11.41 -9.98 2.65
C THR A 160 -10.16 -9.50 1.91
N VAL A 161 -10.35 -8.87 0.74
CA VAL A 161 -9.39 -7.93 0.15
C VAL A 161 -9.86 -6.54 0.50
N PHE A 162 -9.00 -5.71 1.06
CA PHE A 162 -9.31 -4.29 1.26
C PHE A 162 -8.22 -3.39 0.69
N GLU A 163 -8.61 -2.17 0.37
CA GLU A 163 -7.68 -1.18 -0.17
C GLU A 163 -8.04 0.20 0.36
N TYR A 164 -7.03 1.04 0.44
CA TYR A 164 -7.20 2.46 0.73
C TYR A 164 -6.19 3.29 -0.05
N LYS A 165 -6.55 4.55 -0.25
CA LYS A 165 -5.68 5.56 -0.83
C LYS A 165 -5.91 6.91 -0.19
N TYR A 166 -4.89 7.74 -0.19
CA TYR A 166 -4.98 9.13 0.24
C TYR A 166 -3.86 9.96 -0.40
N GLN A 167 -4.04 11.26 -0.37
CA GLN A 167 -2.99 12.21 -0.72
C GLN A 167 -2.56 12.95 0.54
N LEU A 168 -1.25 12.95 0.83
CA LEU A 168 -0.61 13.82 1.80
C LEU A 168 0.02 14.98 1.04
N SER A 169 -0.39 16.21 1.35
CA SER A 169 0.25 17.44 0.86
C SER A 169 1.12 18.01 1.96
N SER A 170 2.40 18.24 1.68
CA SER A 170 3.40 18.72 2.64
C SER A 170 4.02 20.04 2.17
N ASP A 171 3.91 21.07 3.00
CA ASP A 171 4.62 22.33 2.80
C ASP A 171 6.13 22.22 3.17
N LEU A 172 6.54 21.07 3.73
CA LEU A 172 7.93 20.76 4.07
C LEU A 172 8.71 20.27 2.83
N TYR A 173 8.76 21.07 1.78
CA TYR A 173 9.31 20.71 0.46
C TYR A 173 10.81 20.37 0.47
N TYR A 174 11.50 20.63 1.57
CA TYR A 174 12.92 20.32 1.79
C TYR A 174 13.12 18.99 2.55
N ASN A 175 12.06 18.31 2.96
CA ASN A 175 12.11 17.04 3.68
C ASN A 175 11.19 16.01 3.03
N ILE A 176 11.78 15.02 2.40
CA ILE A 176 11.03 13.92 1.77
C ILE A 176 10.82 12.81 2.81
N ASN A 177 9.57 12.39 2.95
CA ASN A 177 9.22 11.31 3.88
C ASN A 177 9.84 9.98 3.45
N SER A 178 10.32 9.22 4.42
CA SER A 178 10.84 7.87 4.20
C SER A 178 9.76 6.95 3.62
N TRP A 179 10.17 5.97 2.82
CA TRP A 179 9.31 4.91 2.32
C TRP A 179 9.66 3.57 2.97
N GLU A 180 8.69 3.00 3.66
CA GLU A 180 8.81 1.67 4.25
C GLU A 180 8.33 0.62 3.25
N ALA A 181 9.27 0.02 2.54
CA ALA A 181 9.00 -1.02 1.55
C ALA A 181 8.59 -2.34 2.21
N GLN A 182 9.19 -2.66 3.35
CA GLN A 182 8.96 -3.88 4.12
C GLN A 182 8.07 -3.58 5.33
N ARG A 183 7.19 -4.51 5.71
CA ARG A 183 6.21 -4.33 6.79
C ARG A 183 6.20 -5.53 7.74
N SER A 184 5.43 -5.45 8.82
CA SER A 184 5.20 -6.56 9.77
C SER A 184 4.48 -7.77 9.15
N ILE A 185 3.94 -7.63 7.94
CA ILE A 185 3.37 -8.71 7.12
C ILE A 185 4.08 -8.76 5.76
N PRO A 186 4.09 -9.92 5.07
CA PRO A 186 4.72 -10.03 3.77
C PRO A 186 4.16 -9.02 2.75
N VAL A 187 5.01 -8.57 1.83
CA VAL A 187 4.65 -7.62 0.77
C VAL A 187 4.93 -8.25 -0.58
N ILE A 188 3.90 -8.46 -1.42
CA ILE A 188 4.08 -9.03 -2.76
C ILE A 188 4.69 -8.00 -3.70
N PHE A 189 4.18 -6.76 -3.67
CA PHE A 189 4.71 -5.68 -4.50
C PHE A 189 4.74 -4.36 -3.75
N THR A 190 5.84 -3.63 -3.84
CA THR A 190 5.96 -2.26 -3.35
C THR A 190 6.63 -1.38 -4.38
N GLN A 191 6.19 -0.12 -4.50
CA GLN A 191 6.75 0.87 -5.40
C GLN A 191 6.79 2.24 -4.76
N TYR A 192 7.94 2.87 -4.83
CA TYR A 192 8.13 4.28 -4.53
C TYR A 192 8.57 5.00 -5.79
N ASP A 193 7.73 5.89 -6.28
CA ASP A 193 7.91 6.65 -7.53
C ASP A 193 8.05 8.11 -7.16
N ILE A 194 9.21 8.71 -7.40
CA ILE A 194 9.51 10.07 -6.97
C ILE A 194 10.12 10.90 -8.09
N THR A 195 9.57 12.10 -8.29
CA THR A 195 10.12 13.10 -9.21
C THR A 195 10.55 14.35 -8.45
N VAL A 196 11.83 14.66 -8.51
CA VAL A 196 12.46 15.78 -7.79
C VAL A 196 12.97 16.83 -8.79
N PRO A 197 12.54 18.12 -8.71
CA PRO A 197 13.08 19.18 -9.52
C PRO A 197 14.57 19.43 -9.24
N GLU A 198 15.32 19.86 -10.24
CA GLU A 198 16.78 20.14 -10.16
C GLU A 198 17.17 21.19 -9.10
N TYR A 199 16.20 21.94 -8.61
CA TYR A 199 16.39 22.92 -7.52
C TYR A 199 16.67 22.27 -6.17
N PHE A 200 16.30 20.99 -6.01
CA PHE A 200 16.44 20.25 -4.75
C PHE A 200 17.43 19.11 -4.91
N LYS A 201 18.30 18.96 -3.92
CA LYS A 201 19.28 17.85 -3.87
C LYS A 201 19.05 17.06 -2.59
N PHE A 202 18.84 15.77 -2.74
CA PHE A 202 18.66 14.83 -1.63
C PHE A 202 19.69 13.72 -1.73
N ASN A 203 20.15 13.27 -0.58
CA ASN A 203 20.91 12.03 -0.47
C ASN A 203 19.92 10.87 -0.40
N LEU A 204 20.13 9.87 -1.23
CA LEU A 204 19.38 8.63 -1.18
C LEU A 204 20.06 7.69 -0.18
N ASP A 205 19.35 7.33 0.89
CA ASP A 205 19.76 6.32 1.85
C ASP A 205 18.80 5.13 1.76
N MET A 206 19.32 3.99 1.29
CA MET A 206 18.56 2.74 1.16
C MET A 206 19.03 1.79 2.25
N ARG A 207 18.12 1.43 3.16
CA ARG A 207 18.39 0.51 4.26
C ARG A 207 17.60 -0.78 4.09
N GLY A 208 18.17 -1.87 4.58
CA GLY A 208 17.53 -3.19 4.56
C GLY A 208 18.33 -4.24 3.81
N ALA A 209 18.01 -5.51 4.07
CA ALA A 209 18.71 -6.68 3.52
C ALA A 209 18.19 -7.09 2.13
N HIS A 210 17.01 -6.61 1.72
CA HIS A 210 16.38 -7.02 0.47
C HIS A 210 16.65 -5.98 -0.62
N PRO A 211 17.25 -6.40 -1.75
CA PRO A 211 17.52 -5.49 -2.85
C PRO A 211 16.21 -5.01 -3.49
N MET A 212 16.14 -3.73 -3.82
CA MET A 212 15.08 -3.15 -4.62
C MET A 212 15.61 -2.84 -6.02
N ALA A 213 14.80 -3.13 -7.04
CA ALA A 213 15.09 -2.65 -8.37
C ALA A 213 14.90 -1.14 -8.44
N SER A 214 15.78 -0.43 -9.14
CA SER A 214 15.67 1.01 -9.30
C SER A 214 15.80 1.43 -10.76
N LYS A 215 15.02 2.46 -11.12
CA LYS A 215 15.15 3.19 -12.37
C LYS A 215 15.40 4.66 -12.01
N ASP A 216 16.27 5.32 -12.75
CA ASP A 216 16.67 6.70 -12.53
C ASP A 216 16.86 7.39 -13.88
N GLU A 217 16.06 8.41 -14.15
CA GLU A 217 16.09 9.12 -15.42
C GLU A 217 15.82 10.62 -15.24
N GLN A 218 16.27 11.43 -16.17
CA GLN A 218 15.92 12.84 -16.24
C GLN A 218 14.58 13.00 -16.96
N THR A 219 13.76 13.94 -16.46
CA THR A 219 12.46 14.26 -17.04
C THR A 219 12.23 15.77 -17.06
N PRO A 220 11.60 16.33 -18.11
CA PRO A 220 11.21 17.73 -18.10
C PRO A 220 10.05 17.96 -17.13
N LEU A 221 10.10 19.06 -16.39
CA LEU A 221 9.06 19.51 -15.48
C LEU A 221 8.59 20.90 -15.85
N SER A 222 7.32 21.18 -15.54
CA SER A 222 6.70 22.49 -15.74
C SER A 222 5.83 22.84 -14.54
N PHE A 223 5.98 24.06 -14.05
CA PHE A 223 5.20 24.62 -12.94
C PHE A 223 4.53 25.91 -13.38
N MET A 224 3.34 26.18 -12.87
CA MET A 224 2.61 27.42 -13.12
C MET A 224 2.94 28.44 -12.02
N LEU A 225 3.60 29.54 -12.38
CA LEU A 225 3.83 30.69 -11.51
C LEU A 225 2.67 31.66 -11.61
N SER A 226 2.20 32.14 -10.47
CA SER A 226 1.22 33.23 -10.41
C SER A 226 1.94 34.60 -10.33
N LEU A 227 1.71 35.46 -11.29
CA LEU A 227 2.28 36.80 -11.34
C LEU A 227 1.28 37.85 -10.81
N GLN A 228 1.78 39.05 -10.55
CA GLN A 228 0.92 40.19 -10.19
C GLN A 228 -0.07 40.47 -11.31
N GLY A 229 -1.30 40.86 -10.94
CA GLY A 229 -2.36 41.14 -11.92
C GLY A 229 -3.09 39.92 -12.46
N GLY A 230 -2.89 38.72 -11.85
CA GLY A 230 -3.58 37.49 -12.26
C GLY A 230 -2.99 36.79 -13.49
N GLN A 231 -1.85 37.24 -13.96
CA GLN A 231 -1.10 36.62 -15.04
C GLN A 231 -0.41 35.34 -14.52
N THR A 232 -0.17 34.40 -15.43
CA THR A 232 0.57 33.16 -15.12
C THR A 232 1.75 33.03 -16.07
N GLU A 233 2.83 32.48 -15.56
CA GLU A 233 4.03 32.10 -16.33
C GLU A 233 4.35 30.65 -16.11
N THR A 234 4.88 29.98 -17.13
CA THR A 234 5.33 28.57 -17.01
C THR A 234 6.81 28.54 -16.68
N LEU A 235 7.15 28.05 -15.50
CA LEU A 235 8.51 27.72 -15.10
C LEU A 235 8.84 26.32 -15.59
N THR A 236 9.81 26.17 -16.48
CA THR A 236 10.31 24.88 -16.96
C THR A 236 11.65 24.56 -16.33
N CYS A 237 11.86 23.32 -15.95
CA CYS A 237 13.13 22.83 -15.41
C CYS A 237 13.32 21.34 -15.72
N THR A 238 14.48 20.81 -15.40
CA THR A 238 14.74 19.36 -15.41
C THR A 238 14.44 18.78 -14.04
N GLY A 239 13.85 17.59 -14.01
CA GLY A 239 13.69 16.80 -12.80
C GLY A 239 14.42 15.48 -12.89
N ARG A 240 14.69 14.89 -11.72
CA ARG A 240 15.16 13.52 -11.57
C ARG A 240 13.99 12.64 -11.19
N HIS A 241 13.65 11.68 -12.04
CA HIS A 241 12.57 10.72 -11.83
C HIS A 241 13.18 9.39 -11.42
N MET A 242 12.85 8.92 -10.23
CA MET A 242 13.36 7.68 -9.66
C MET A 242 12.19 6.77 -9.30
N ILE A 243 12.30 5.50 -9.65
CA ILE A 243 11.33 4.46 -9.30
C ILE A 243 12.09 3.35 -8.56
N PHE A 244 11.61 3.01 -7.37
CA PHE A 244 12.12 1.90 -6.57
C PHE A 244 11.02 0.85 -6.46
N THR A 245 11.33 -0.40 -6.79
CA THR A 245 10.38 -1.50 -6.72
C THR A 245 10.95 -2.66 -5.94
N GLY A 246 10.13 -3.24 -5.07
CA GLY A 246 10.42 -4.47 -4.34
C GLY A 246 9.32 -5.50 -4.58
N GLU A 247 9.72 -6.76 -4.73
CA GLU A 247 8.79 -7.88 -4.93
C GLU A 247 9.07 -8.97 -3.91
N HIS A 248 8.01 -9.61 -3.43
CA HIS A 248 8.07 -10.75 -2.51
C HIS A 248 8.92 -10.52 -1.26
N LEU A 249 8.78 -9.32 -0.65
CA LEU A 249 9.49 -8.98 0.57
C LEU A 249 8.90 -9.76 1.75
N PRO A 250 9.73 -10.44 2.57
CA PRO A 250 9.26 -11.14 3.75
C PRO A 250 8.74 -10.17 4.82
N ALA A 251 7.93 -10.68 5.73
CA ALA A 251 7.52 -9.93 6.91
C ALA A 251 8.75 -9.55 7.74
N MET A 252 8.80 -8.29 8.17
CA MET A 252 9.78 -7.84 9.13
C MET A 252 9.40 -8.39 10.50
N ARG A 253 10.26 -9.21 11.08
CA ARG A 253 10.07 -9.79 12.40
C ARG A 253 11.13 -9.22 13.34
N PRO A 254 10.76 -8.83 14.56
CA PRO A 254 11.75 -8.49 15.57
C PRO A 254 12.70 -9.67 15.76
N ASP A 255 13.99 -9.43 15.63
CA ASP A 255 14.98 -10.43 16.00
C ASP A 255 15.01 -10.55 17.54
N SER A 256 14.98 -11.77 18.05
CA SER A 256 14.99 -12.06 19.50
C SER A 256 16.22 -11.50 20.23
N TYR A 257 17.25 -11.09 19.49
CA TYR A 257 18.53 -10.58 19.99
C TYR A 257 18.70 -9.07 19.79
N VAL A 258 17.74 -8.37 19.19
CA VAL A 258 17.79 -6.90 18.95
C VAL A 258 16.90 -6.20 19.96
N TRP A 259 17.50 -5.39 20.86
CA TRP A 259 16.80 -4.67 21.93
C TRP A 259 15.89 -3.54 21.43
N CYS A 260 16.14 -3.03 20.22
CA CYS A 260 15.32 -1.99 19.62
C CYS A 260 15.22 -2.23 18.10
N ALA A 261 14.10 -2.77 17.63
CA ALA A 261 13.84 -2.96 16.20
C ALA A 261 13.72 -1.59 15.48
N ASP A 262 13.29 -0.54 16.18
CA ASP A 262 13.08 0.79 15.63
C ASP A 262 14.40 1.48 15.22
N ASP A 263 15.53 1.12 15.82
CA ASP A 263 16.86 1.65 15.46
C ASP A 263 17.36 1.19 14.07
N TYR A 264 16.75 0.12 13.53
CA TYR A 264 17.03 -0.37 12.16
C TYR A 264 16.05 0.16 11.12
N LEU A 265 15.00 0.86 11.57
CA LEU A 265 13.92 1.38 10.72
C LEU A 265 13.98 2.90 10.52
N SER A 266 14.84 3.57 11.28
CA SER A 266 15.00 5.04 11.25
C SER A 266 16.08 5.52 10.28
#